data_e1c6009413a1d0ce482cf1058d3a7f38
#
_entry.id   e1c6009413a1d0ce482cf1058d3a7f38
#
_cell.length_a   1.000
_cell.length_b   1.000
_cell.length_c   1.000
_cell.angle_alpha   90.00
_cell.angle_beta   90.00
_cell.angle_gamma   90.00
#
_symmetry.space_group_name_H-M   'P 1'
#
loop_
_entity.id
_entity.type
_entity.pdbx_description
1 polymer ?
#
loop_
_entity_poly.entity_id
_entity_poly.type
_entity_poly.pdbx_seq_one_letter_code
_entity_poly.pdbx_strand_id
1 'polypeptide(L)'
;MTTLFDYLLWRGDLPLSADPFHEVDGVILARFTYMPFHRVLRRDSLTPTTVEAVCRALLALPDIETAVRRRGDTDLLRALVESPRYKGMELTAYADRLDAESQTQFSAITVKLEEGHYCVAYRGTDNTLIGWKEDFNMGFVCPVPGQKLAVDYLQRAARRLPGRLTVCGHSKGGNFAVYAAAFCGDEIQDRIEAVYNYDGPGFDSKVLSEPGYQRICQKIQTFVPQSSVVGMLLGHEEKYIIVHSEQTFLQQHDTYSWEVRQKHFHYLDTVDNSSRFVDYTLKAWLAQMTPAQREQFVDAIYEVMRQTNAHTLHQMNENWLASAASILKSAKNMDEETRQAVTHAAGLLLSSAKDGLLRVVLEQEAEKGE
;
A
#
# COMPACT_ATOMS: atom_id res chain seq x y z
N MET A 1 23.47 -0.89 -6.89
CA MET A 1 22.41 0.02 -6.38
C MET A 1 22.28 -0.18 -4.88
N THR A 2 22.04 0.88 -4.13
CA THR A 2 21.83 0.83 -2.68
C THR A 2 20.34 0.67 -2.40
N THR A 3 19.99 -0.27 -1.52
CA THR A 3 18.64 -0.66 -1.15
C THR A 3 18.31 -0.25 0.29
N LEU A 4 17.11 -0.60 0.78
CA LEU A 4 16.76 -0.46 2.20
C LEU A 4 17.72 -1.21 3.12
N PHE A 5 18.29 -2.35 2.69
CA PHE A 5 19.26 -3.12 3.49
C PHE A 5 20.60 -2.41 3.59
N ASP A 6 21.07 -1.80 2.50
CA ASP A 6 22.29 -0.98 2.53
C ASP A 6 22.10 0.24 3.44
N TYR A 7 20.92 0.86 3.40
CA TYR A 7 20.57 1.94 4.32
C TYR A 7 20.62 1.48 5.78
N LEU A 8 20.03 0.33 6.11
CA LEU A 8 20.05 -0.23 7.46
C LEU A 8 21.47 -0.53 7.94
N LEU A 9 22.35 -1.02 7.06
CA LEU A 9 23.77 -1.25 7.37
C LEU A 9 24.54 0.05 7.59
N TRP A 10 24.25 1.07 6.76
CA TRP A 10 25.03 2.31 6.75
C TRP A 10 24.48 3.35 7.73
N ARG A 11 23.15 3.42 7.93
CA ARG A 11 22.47 4.46 8.72
C ARG A 11 21.79 3.93 9.96
N GLY A 12 21.60 2.62 10.03
CA GLY A 12 20.95 1.96 11.15
C GLY A 12 21.71 2.06 12.48
N ASP A 13 22.95 2.55 12.48
CA ASP A 13 23.77 2.83 13.64
C ASP A 13 23.42 4.16 14.32
N LEU A 14 22.83 5.12 13.60
CA LEU A 14 22.52 6.45 14.11
C LEU A 14 21.15 6.52 14.79
N PRO A 15 21.07 6.94 16.05
CA PRO A 15 19.79 7.12 16.72
C PRO A 15 19.02 8.31 16.11
N LEU A 16 17.71 8.36 16.32
CA LEU A 16 16.85 9.44 15.81
C LEU A 16 17.25 10.84 16.33
N SER A 17 17.88 10.90 17.50
CA SER A 17 18.43 12.15 18.06
C SER A 17 19.58 12.73 17.25
N ALA A 18 20.32 11.89 16.53
CA ALA A 18 21.42 12.31 15.66
C ALA A 18 20.96 12.55 14.21
N ASP A 19 19.98 11.82 13.74
CA ASP A 19 19.37 12.00 12.42
C ASP A 19 17.85 11.75 12.54
N PRO A 20 17.01 12.80 12.44
CA PRO A 20 15.57 12.69 12.66
C PRO A 20 14.90 11.69 11.73
N PHE A 21 13.70 11.22 12.13
CA PHE A 21 12.87 10.31 11.34
C PHE A 21 12.51 10.92 9.97
N HIS A 22 12.61 10.12 8.92
CA HIS A 22 12.34 10.55 7.54
C HIS A 22 11.69 9.43 6.71
N GLU A 23 11.53 9.67 5.40
CA GLU A 23 10.79 8.81 4.47
C GLU A 23 11.30 7.36 4.40
N VAL A 24 12.62 7.13 4.47
CA VAL A 24 13.17 5.76 4.43
C VAL A 24 12.86 5.01 5.73
N ASP A 25 12.86 5.69 6.87
CA ASP A 25 12.40 5.07 8.12
C ASP A 25 10.91 4.72 8.05
N GLY A 26 10.12 5.59 7.45
CA GLY A 26 8.69 5.37 7.26
C GLY A 26 8.39 4.12 6.42
N VAL A 27 9.11 3.90 5.32
CA VAL A 27 8.90 2.69 4.51
C VAL A 27 9.38 1.43 5.24
N ILE A 28 10.44 1.51 6.04
CA ILE A 28 10.90 0.40 6.89
C ILE A 28 9.80 0.00 7.88
N LEU A 29 9.18 0.98 8.57
CA LEU A 29 8.08 0.68 9.48
C LEU A 29 6.82 0.23 8.74
N ALA A 30 6.52 0.77 7.56
CA ALA A 30 5.44 0.28 6.70
C ALA A 30 5.66 -1.17 6.27
N ARG A 31 6.90 -1.56 5.91
CA ARG A 31 7.26 -2.97 5.64
C ARG A 31 7.18 -3.84 6.89
N PHE A 32 7.60 -3.32 8.04
CA PHE A 32 7.52 -4.06 9.30
C PHE A 32 6.07 -4.46 9.66
N THR A 33 5.05 -3.71 9.21
CA THR A 33 3.63 -4.08 9.44
C THR A 33 3.23 -5.42 8.81
N TYR A 34 3.97 -5.93 7.84
CA TYR A 34 3.66 -7.20 7.17
C TYR A 34 4.11 -8.44 7.93
N MET A 35 4.84 -8.25 9.03
CA MET A 35 5.30 -9.37 9.86
C MET A 35 4.11 -10.09 10.51
N PRO A 36 4.22 -11.42 10.74
CA PRO A 36 3.14 -12.20 11.34
C PRO A 36 3.02 -11.96 12.84
N PHE A 37 2.74 -10.71 13.23
CA PHE A 37 2.67 -10.28 14.63
C PHE A 37 1.67 -11.06 15.46
N HIS A 38 0.57 -11.55 14.85
CA HIS A 38 -0.44 -12.36 15.54
C HIS A 38 0.12 -13.65 16.16
N ARG A 39 1.33 -14.05 15.77
CA ARG A 39 2.04 -15.23 16.30
C ARG A 39 2.82 -14.94 17.58
N VAL A 40 3.14 -13.65 17.82
CA VAL A 40 4.02 -13.23 18.94
C VAL A 40 3.42 -12.11 19.79
N LEU A 41 2.46 -11.36 19.24
CA LEU A 41 1.79 -10.28 19.94
C LEU A 41 0.30 -10.59 20.12
N ARG A 42 -0.23 -10.19 21.26
CA ARG A 42 -1.67 -10.22 21.49
C ARG A 42 -2.32 -9.04 20.80
N ARG A 43 -3.39 -9.29 20.03
CA ARG A 43 -4.22 -8.23 19.43
C ARG A 43 -4.74 -7.29 20.51
N ASP A 44 -4.80 -6.01 20.17
CA ASP A 44 -5.25 -4.92 21.07
C ASP A 44 -4.44 -4.82 22.39
N SER A 45 -3.28 -5.47 22.48
CA SER A 45 -2.37 -5.30 23.60
C SER A 45 -1.81 -3.88 23.58
N LEU A 46 -1.76 -3.29 24.76
CA LEU A 46 -1.18 -1.97 25.02
C LEU A 46 0.11 -2.06 25.82
N THR A 47 0.61 -3.26 26.07
CA THR A 47 1.89 -3.47 26.75
C THR A 47 3.01 -3.13 25.76
N PRO A 48 3.80 -2.09 26.02
CA PRO A 48 4.91 -1.75 25.14
C PRO A 48 5.91 -2.89 25.05
N THR A 49 6.37 -3.16 23.84
CA THR A 49 7.37 -4.20 23.56
C THR A 49 8.36 -3.65 22.57
N THR A 50 9.66 -3.83 22.81
CA THR A 50 10.69 -3.29 21.90
C THR A 50 10.65 -3.99 20.54
N VAL A 51 11.03 -3.25 19.50
CA VAL A 51 11.22 -3.83 18.15
C VAL A 51 12.16 -5.02 18.19
N GLU A 52 13.26 -4.91 18.94
CA GLU A 52 14.21 -6.02 19.13
C GLU A 52 13.52 -7.28 19.69
N ALA A 53 12.76 -7.13 20.78
CA ALA A 53 12.10 -8.28 21.40
C ALA A 53 11.09 -8.95 20.47
N VAL A 54 10.32 -8.16 19.73
CA VAL A 54 9.37 -8.67 18.73
C VAL A 54 10.09 -9.38 17.59
N CYS A 55 11.16 -8.77 17.04
CA CYS A 55 11.92 -9.38 15.95
C CYS A 55 12.57 -10.69 16.38
N ARG A 56 13.17 -10.74 17.59
CA ARG A 56 13.76 -11.97 18.14
C ARG A 56 12.70 -13.06 18.34
N ALA A 57 11.53 -12.71 18.85
CA ALA A 57 10.43 -13.66 19.00
C ALA A 57 9.93 -14.22 17.67
N LEU A 58 9.83 -13.37 16.62
CA LEU A 58 9.46 -13.80 15.28
C LEU A 58 10.54 -14.70 14.67
N LEU A 59 11.81 -14.32 14.76
CA LEU A 59 12.93 -15.11 14.23
C LEU A 59 13.09 -16.46 14.93
N ALA A 60 12.58 -16.62 16.16
CA ALA A 60 12.58 -17.89 16.88
C ALA A 60 11.46 -18.85 16.42
N LEU A 61 10.54 -18.43 15.60
CA LEU A 61 9.49 -19.30 15.03
C LEU A 61 10.13 -20.29 14.05
N PRO A 62 9.84 -21.61 14.17
CA PRO A 62 10.49 -22.62 13.34
C PRO A 62 10.16 -22.52 11.85
N ASP A 63 9.06 -21.87 11.51
CA ASP A 63 8.51 -21.72 10.16
C ASP A 63 8.52 -20.27 9.67
N ILE A 64 9.32 -19.39 10.25
CA ILE A 64 9.30 -17.95 9.93
C ILE A 64 9.56 -17.68 8.44
N GLU A 65 10.47 -18.43 7.80
CA GLU A 65 10.81 -18.24 6.39
C GLU A 65 9.61 -18.50 5.44
N THR A 66 8.65 -19.30 5.87
CA THR A 66 7.42 -19.58 5.12
C THR A 66 6.22 -18.76 5.61
N ALA A 67 6.28 -18.22 6.82
CA ALA A 67 5.23 -17.40 7.41
C ALA A 67 5.26 -15.94 6.95
N VAL A 68 6.42 -15.45 6.50
CA VAL A 68 6.57 -14.11 5.94
C VAL A 68 6.13 -14.06 4.48
N ARG A 69 5.87 -12.87 3.98
CA ARG A 69 5.33 -12.67 2.63
C ARG A 69 6.42 -12.61 1.55
N ARG A 70 7.57 -12.06 1.89
CA ARG A 70 8.71 -11.85 1.01
C ARG A 70 9.96 -12.40 1.68
N ARG A 71 10.89 -12.91 0.87
CA ARG A 71 12.17 -13.39 1.39
C ARG A 71 12.94 -12.30 2.16
N GLY A 72 12.89 -11.05 1.70
CA GLY A 72 13.49 -9.91 2.37
C GLY A 72 12.89 -9.56 3.76
N ASP A 73 11.71 -10.09 4.10
CA ASP A 73 11.08 -9.80 5.39
C ASP A 73 11.88 -10.39 6.56
N THR A 74 12.45 -11.59 6.42
CA THR A 74 13.32 -12.16 7.46
C THR A 74 14.68 -11.43 7.56
N ASP A 75 15.19 -10.94 6.43
CA ASP A 75 16.40 -10.11 6.44
C ASP A 75 16.15 -8.77 7.12
N LEU A 76 14.95 -8.18 6.90
CA LEU A 76 14.52 -6.98 7.63
C LEU A 76 14.47 -7.24 9.14
N LEU A 77 13.88 -8.35 9.59
CA LEU A 77 13.85 -8.69 11.02
C LEU A 77 15.26 -8.78 11.62
N ARG A 78 16.20 -9.44 10.92
CA ARG A 78 17.61 -9.55 11.36
C ARG A 78 18.27 -8.17 11.45
N ALA A 79 18.07 -7.33 10.42
CA ALA A 79 18.63 -5.99 10.39
C ALA A 79 18.07 -5.08 11.51
N LEU A 80 16.78 -5.16 11.80
CA LEU A 80 16.15 -4.38 12.88
C LEU A 80 16.65 -4.77 14.27
N VAL A 81 16.96 -6.05 14.52
CA VAL A 81 17.54 -6.52 15.78
C VAL A 81 18.90 -5.88 16.03
N GLU A 82 19.71 -5.76 14.99
CA GLU A 82 21.09 -5.26 15.10
C GLU A 82 21.16 -3.72 15.06
N SER A 83 20.12 -3.05 14.58
CA SER A 83 20.13 -1.61 14.34
C SER A 83 19.89 -0.78 15.60
N PRO A 84 20.88 0.00 16.10
CA PRO A 84 20.67 0.96 17.18
C PRO A 84 19.53 1.96 16.95
N ARG A 85 19.25 2.28 15.68
CA ARG A 85 18.19 3.21 15.28
C ARG A 85 16.79 2.69 15.60
N TYR A 86 16.55 1.38 15.42
CA TYR A 86 15.21 0.79 15.51
C TYR A 86 15.00 -0.12 16.70
N LYS A 87 16.01 -0.86 17.14
CA LYS A 87 15.85 -1.94 18.13
C LYS A 87 15.20 -1.51 19.44
N GLY A 88 15.48 -0.27 19.87
CA GLY A 88 14.94 0.31 21.11
C GLY A 88 13.58 0.97 20.96
N MET A 89 13.06 1.14 19.74
CA MET A 89 11.70 1.65 19.53
C MET A 89 10.69 0.68 20.15
N GLU A 90 9.55 1.20 20.64
CA GLU A 90 8.53 0.40 21.32
C GLU A 90 7.25 0.31 20.48
N LEU A 91 6.79 -0.91 20.19
CA LEU A 91 5.43 -1.15 19.72
C LEU A 91 4.50 -0.94 20.90
N THR A 92 3.64 0.07 20.80
CA THR A 92 2.71 0.47 21.87
C THR A 92 1.28 0.00 21.62
N ALA A 93 0.96 -0.37 20.39
CA ALA A 93 -0.31 -0.96 20.01
C ALA A 93 -0.18 -1.79 18.72
N TYR A 94 -0.99 -2.84 18.64
CA TYR A 94 -1.14 -3.69 17.46
C TYR A 94 -2.61 -4.04 17.25
N ALA A 95 -3.11 -3.87 16.04
CA ALA A 95 -4.43 -4.32 15.62
C ALA A 95 -4.32 -5.20 14.37
N ASP A 96 -5.17 -6.22 14.30
CA ASP A 96 -5.27 -7.11 13.15
C ASP A 96 -6.69 -7.70 13.08
N ARG A 97 -7.35 -7.48 11.94
CA ARG A 97 -8.71 -7.95 11.69
C ARG A 97 -8.82 -8.52 10.29
N LEU A 98 -9.37 -9.71 10.22
CA LEU A 98 -9.78 -10.34 8.98
C LEU A 98 -11.23 -10.79 9.14
N ASP A 99 -12.12 -10.27 8.31
CA ASP A 99 -13.56 -10.53 8.37
C ASP A 99 -14.09 -10.77 6.96
N ALA A 100 -14.56 -12.00 6.73
CA ALA A 100 -15.06 -12.42 5.43
C ALA A 100 -16.46 -11.85 5.12
N GLU A 101 -17.29 -11.64 6.14
CA GLU A 101 -18.65 -11.13 5.96
C GLU A 101 -18.64 -9.66 5.55
N SER A 102 -17.87 -8.83 6.25
CA SER A 102 -17.69 -7.43 5.91
C SER A 102 -16.61 -7.19 4.85
N GLN A 103 -15.99 -8.24 4.30
CA GLN A 103 -14.92 -8.19 3.29
C GLN A 103 -13.77 -7.27 3.72
N THR A 104 -13.37 -7.36 4.99
CA THR A 104 -12.42 -6.46 5.62
C THR A 104 -11.11 -7.17 5.93
N GLN A 105 -9.99 -6.56 5.49
CA GLN A 105 -8.66 -6.94 5.91
C GLN A 105 -7.92 -5.70 6.39
N PHE A 106 -7.67 -5.62 7.68
CA PHE A 106 -7.05 -4.47 8.34
C PHE A 106 -5.95 -4.92 9.30
N SER A 107 -4.82 -4.23 9.28
CA SER A 107 -3.80 -4.37 10.33
C SER A 107 -3.01 -3.07 10.48
N ALA A 108 -2.64 -2.75 11.71
CA ALA A 108 -1.86 -1.55 12.03
C ALA A 108 -1.02 -1.77 13.28
N ILE A 109 0.10 -1.06 13.34
CA ILE A 109 0.94 -0.94 14.53
C ILE A 109 1.13 0.52 14.89
N THR A 110 1.38 0.77 16.18
CA THR A 110 1.86 2.08 16.63
C THR A 110 3.21 1.89 17.28
N VAL A 111 4.19 2.66 16.83
CA VAL A 111 5.57 2.62 17.30
C VAL A 111 5.92 3.95 17.94
N LYS A 112 6.42 3.91 19.18
CA LYS A 112 7.05 5.05 19.84
C LYS A 112 8.44 5.20 19.22
N LEU A 113 8.66 6.29 18.50
CA LEU A 113 9.93 6.61 17.86
C LEU A 113 10.92 7.18 18.89
N GLU A 114 10.45 8.17 19.62
CA GLU A 114 11.14 8.86 20.73
C GLU A 114 10.10 9.45 21.69
N GLU A 115 10.54 10.11 22.74
CA GLU A 115 9.60 10.72 23.69
C GLU A 115 8.73 11.78 23.01
N GLY A 116 7.42 11.61 23.12
CA GLY A 116 6.44 12.51 22.49
C GLY A 116 6.34 12.42 20.97
N HIS A 117 6.91 11.40 20.31
CA HIS A 117 6.76 11.17 18.87
C HIS A 117 6.42 9.72 18.56
N TYR A 118 5.34 9.49 17.83
CA TYR A 118 4.81 8.17 17.53
C TYR A 118 4.55 8.04 16.03
N CYS A 119 4.81 6.85 15.50
CA CYS A 119 4.46 6.47 14.13
C CYS A 119 3.29 5.49 14.15
N VAL A 120 2.23 5.80 13.42
CA VAL A 120 1.13 4.87 13.14
C VAL A 120 1.34 4.32 11.74
N ALA A 121 1.61 3.02 11.65
CA ALA A 121 1.88 2.35 10.38
C ALA A 121 0.77 1.36 10.04
N TYR A 122 0.23 1.46 8.82
CA TYR A 122 -0.82 0.60 8.30
C TYR A 122 -0.27 -0.42 7.33
N ARG A 123 -0.71 -1.68 7.49
CA ARG A 123 -0.38 -2.77 6.58
C ARG A 123 -1.24 -2.69 5.32
N GLY A 124 -0.61 -2.91 4.19
CA GLY A 124 -1.32 -3.15 2.93
C GLY A 124 -1.94 -4.54 2.86
N THR A 125 -2.36 -4.91 1.67
CA THR A 125 -3.04 -6.18 1.41
C THR A 125 -2.14 -7.35 1.71
N ASP A 126 -2.68 -8.34 2.40
CA ASP A 126 -2.05 -9.64 2.55
C ASP A 126 -2.37 -10.55 1.33
N ASN A 127 -1.99 -11.83 1.39
CA ASN A 127 -2.26 -12.77 0.30
C ASN A 127 -3.70 -13.33 0.32
N THR A 128 -4.59 -12.79 1.18
CA THR A 128 -5.96 -13.29 1.28
C THR A 128 -6.83 -12.76 0.15
N LEU A 129 -7.77 -13.57 -0.32
CA LEU A 129 -8.79 -13.17 -1.28
C LEU A 129 -9.67 -12.01 -0.75
N ILE A 130 -9.87 -11.96 0.57
CA ILE A 130 -10.64 -10.91 1.24
C ILE A 130 -9.92 -9.56 1.10
N GLY A 131 -8.62 -9.52 1.35
CA GLY A 131 -7.81 -8.32 1.20
C GLY A 131 -7.85 -7.79 -0.23
N TRP A 132 -7.79 -8.70 -1.20
CA TRP A 132 -7.89 -8.36 -2.62
C TRP A 132 -9.25 -7.81 -3.02
N LYS A 133 -10.32 -8.42 -2.52
CA LYS A 133 -11.67 -7.91 -2.79
C LYS A 133 -11.83 -6.50 -2.24
N GLU A 134 -11.32 -6.24 -1.04
CA GLU A 134 -11.35 -4.89 -0.47
C GLU A 134 -10.55 -3.89 -1.32
N ASP A 135 -9.39 -4.27 -1.86
CA ASP A 135 -8.60 -3.42 -2.76
C ASP A 135 -9.38 -3.03 -4.02
N PHE A 136 -10.02 -3.99 -4.67
CA PHE A 136 -10.86 -3.71 -5.82
C PHE A 136 -12.08 -2.85 -5.46
N ASN A 137 -12.70 -3.10 -4.30
CA ASN A 137 -13.83 -2.31 -3.82
C ASN A 137 -13.48 -0.83 -3.65
N MET A 138 -12.23 -0.48 -3.33
CA MET A 138 -11.78 0.92 -3.22
C MET A 138 -11.97 1.72 -4.52
N GLY A 139 -12.07 1.04 -5.67
CA GLY A 139 -12.35 1.69 -6.96
C GLY A 139 -13.79 2.18 -7.14
N PHE A 140 -14.73 1.81 -6.27
CA PHE A 140 -16.15 2.18 -6.39
C PHE A 140 -16.90 2.32 -5.05
N VAL A 141 -16.31 1.87 -3.95
CA VAL A 141 -16.85 2.05 -2.58
C VAL A 141 -15.89 2.92 -1.79
N CYS A 142 -16.37 4.02 -1.28
CA CYS A 142 -15.62 4.87 -0.36
C CYS A 142 -16.58 5.46 0.70
N PRO A 143 -16.30 5.25 1.99
CA PRO A 143 -15.19 4.48 2.53
C PRO A 143 -15.42 2.97 2.52
N VAL A 144 -14.38 2.20 2.22
CA VAL A 144 -14.36 0.75 2.51
C VAL A 144 -14.25 0.51 4.03
N PRO A 145 -14.63 -0.69 4.53
CA PRO A 145 -14.57 -0.98 5.97
C PRO A 145 -13.18 -0.77 6.59
N GLY A 146 -12.11 -1.14 5.90
CA GLY A 146 -10.74 -0.94 6.36
C GLY A 146 -10.36 0.52 6.55
N GLN A 147 -10.84 1.43 5.69
CA GLN A 147 -10.64 2.88 5.85
C GLN A 147 -11.29 3.40 7.14
N LYS A 148 -12.51 2.95 7.47
CA LYS A 148 -13.18 3.31 8.73
C LYS A 148 -12.39 2.81 9.94
N LEU A 149 -11.88 1.58 9.88
CA LEU A 149 -11.03 1.02 10.92
C LEU A 149 -9.71 1.79 11.06
N ALA A 150 -9.14 2.29 9.95
CA ALA A 150 -7.92 3.08 9.98
C ALA A 150 -8.12 4.42 10.70
N VAL A 151 -9.24 5.11 10.45
CA VAL A 151 -9.61 6.33 11.18
C VAL A 151 -9.77 6.05 12.67
N ASP A 152 -10.58 5.03 13.02
CA ASP A 152 -10.83 4.65 14.40
C ASP A 152 -9.54 4.25 15.15
N TYR A 153 -8.64 3.52 14.48
CA TYR A 153 -7.34 3.15 15.05
C TYR A 153 -6.47 4.39 15.34
N LEU A 154 -6.34 5.31 14.37
CA LEU A 154 -5.57 6.55 14.56
C LEU A 154 -6.14 7.40 15.69
N GLN A 155 -7.47 7.56 15.75
CA GLN A 155 -8.14 8.30 16.81
C GLN A 155 -7.89 7.67 18.20
N ARG A 156 -7.96 6.35 18.30
CA ARG A 156 -7.68 5.64 19.57
C ARG A 156 -6.22 5.78 19.99
N ALA A 157 -5.29 5.65 19.05
CA ALA A 157 -3.87 5.85 19.29
C ALA A 157 -3.59 7.28 19.75
N ALA A 158 -4.10 8.30 19.03
CA ALA A 158 -3.89 9.70 19.34
C ALA A 158 -4.44 10.13 20.71
N ARG A 159 -5.60 9.59 21.12
CA ARG A 159 -6.17 9.88 22.47
C ARG A 159 -5.31 9.33 23.61
N ARG A 160 -4.57 8.27 23.38
CA ARG A 160 -3.75 7.60 24.43
C ARG A 160 -2.33 8.09 24.47
N LEU A 161 -1.81 8.52 23.33
CA LEU A 161 -0.42 8.86 23.12
C LEU A 161 -0.32 10.38 22.86
N PRO A 162 0.03 11.19 23.86
CA PRO A 162 0.21 12.62 23.66
C PRO A 162 1.49 12.90 22.87
N GLY A 163 1.45 13.87 21.95
CA GLY A 163 2.62 14.29 21.19
C GLY A 163 2.41 14.26 19.67
N ARG A 164 3.51 14.32 18.95
CA ARG A 164 3.56 14.38 17.49
C ARG A 164 3.27 13.01 16.88
N LEU A 165 2.69 13.02 15.70
CA LEU A 165 2.32 11.82 14.97
C LEU A 165 2.95 11.84 13.58
N THR A 166 3.53 10.73 13.20
CA THR A 166 3.79 10.38 11.80
C THR A 166 2.86 9.24 11.42
N VAL A 167 2.31 9.28 10.23
CA VAL A 167 1.41 8.23 9.73
C VAL A 167 2.00 7.67 8.46
N CYS A 168 2.05 6.35 8.30
CA CYS A 168 2.62 5.76 7.09
C CYS A 168 1.94 4.45 6.70
N GLY A 169 2.14 4.05 5.46
CA GLY A 169 1.70 2.75 4.97
C GLY A 169 2.13 2.49 3.54
N HIS A 170 2.18 1.22 3.17
CA HIS A 170 2.52 0.76 1.84
C HIS A 170 1.31 0.12 1.16
N SER A 171 1.12 0.35 -0.13
CA SER A 171 0.01 -0.23 -0.90
C SER A 171 -1.34 0.25 -0.33
N LYS A 172 -2.33 -0.62 -0.13
CA LYS A 172 -3.57 -0.31 0.59
C LYS A 172 -3.33 0.41 1.92
N GLY A 173 -2.26 0.04 2.65
CA GLY A 173 -1.87 0.71 3.88
C GLY A 173 -1.50 2.18 3.69
N GLY A 174 -0.95 2.55 2.53
CA GLY A 174 -0.69 3.93 2.15
C GLY A 174 -1.99 4.73 1.98
N ASN A 175 -2.97 4.15 1.28
CA ASN A 175 -4.31 4.74 1.20
C ASN A 175 -4.97 4.87 2.59
N PHE A 176 -4.86 3.84 3.45
CA PHE A 176 -5.36 3.91 4.82
C PHE A 176 -4.69 5.01 5.64
N ALA A 177 -3.37 5.21 5.47
CA ALA A 177 -2.62 6.25 6.15
C ALA A 177 -3.14 7.65 5.79
N VAL A 178 -3.33 7.92 4.51
CA VAL A 178 -3.87 9.19 4.01
C VAL A 178 -5.33 9.36 4.44
N TYR A 179 -6.17 8.33 4.26
CA TYR A 179 -7.57 8.39 4.63
C TYR A 179 -7.76 8.63 6.14
N ALA A 180 -7.02 7.91 6.98
CA ALA A 180 -7.07 8.08 8.42
C ALA A 180 -6.65 9.50 8.83
N ALA A 181 -5.57 10.03 8.25
CA ALA A 181 -5.12 11.38 8.51
C ALA A 181 -6.12 12.44 8.05
N ALA A 182 -6.81 12.22 6.93
CA ALA A 182 -7.83 13.16 6.43
C ALA A 182 -9.07 13.21 7.30
N PHE A 183 -9.45 12.10 7.94
CA PHE A 183 -10.73 11.97 8.65
C PHE A 183 -10.62 11.78 10.17
N CYS A 184 -9.42 11.92 10.76
CA CYS A 184 -9.22 11.73 12.21
C CYS A 184 -9.75 12.89 13.06
N GLY A 185 -10.05 14.02 12.46
CA GLY A 185 -10.47 15.27 13.13
C GLY A 185 -9.33 16.24 13.33
N ASP A 186 -9.67 17.53 13.39
CA ASP A 186 -8.74 18.68 13.34
C ASP A 186 -7.66 18.64 14.41
N GLU A 187 -8.05 18.35 15.66
CA GLU A 187 -7.12 18.29 16.80
C GLU A 187 -6.01 17.24 16.60
N ILE A 188 -6.34 16.13 15.96
CA ILE A 188 -5.36 15.09 15.67
C ILE A 188 -4.53 15.48 14.45
N GLN A 189 -5.16 16.07 13.42
CA GLN A 189 -4.47 16.57 12.23
C GLN A 189 -3.38 17.60 12.58
N ASP A 190 -3.61 18.46 13.60
CA ASP A 190 -2.62 19.43 14.06
C ASP A 190 -1.35 18.77 14.60
N ARG A 191 -1.48 17.56 15.13
CA ARG A 191 -0.37 16.77 15.68
C ARG A 191 0.36 15.94 14.64
N ILE A 192 -0.22 15.77 13.46
CA ILE A 192 0.41 15.00 12.36
C ILE A 192 1.49 15.89 11.72
N GLU A 193 2.74 15.42 11.73
CA GLU A 193 3.87 16.08 11.08
C GLU A 193 4.01 15.68 9.62
N ALA A 194 3.86 14.38 9.32
CA ALA A 194 3.95 13.84 7.97
C ALA A 194 3.04 12.62 7.80
N VAL A 195 2.56 12.45 6.57
CA VAL A 195 1.84 11.25 6.11
C VAL A 195 2.62 10.67 4.93
N TYR A 196 3.19 9.48 5.11
CA TYR A 196 3.94 8.80 4.06
C TYR A 196 3.08 7.72 3.41
N ASN A 197 2.78 7.92 2.14
CA ASN A 197 2.09 6.95 1.28
C ASN A 197 3.10 6.31 0.32
N TYR A 198 3.39 5.01 0.50
CA TYR A 198 4.31 4.26 -0.36
C TYR A 198 3.52 3.41 -1.36
N ASP A 199 3.39 3.92 -2.56
CA ASP A 199 2.74 3.27 -3.70
C ASP A 199 1.31 2.78 -3.40
N GLY A 200 0.58 3.53 -2.57
CA GLY A 200 -0.83 3.30 -2.29
C GLY A 200 -1.73 4.04 -3.28
N PRO A 201 -2.90 3.48 -3.62
CA PRO A 201 -3.84 4.13 -4.53
C PRO A 201 -4.38 5.44 -3.93
N GLY A 202 -4.75 6.37 -4.81
CA GLY A 202 -5.37 7.63 -4.45
C GLY A 202 -6.86 7.50 -4.09
N PHE A 203 -7.62 8.55 -4.39
CA PHE A 203 -9.03 8.67 -4.00
C PHE A 203 -9.88 9.20 -5.15
N ASP A 204 -11.19 9.07 -5.01
CA ASP A 204 -12.13 9.75 -5.90
C ASP A 204 -12.18 11.27 -5.60
N SER A 205 -12.75 12.04 -6.53
CA SER A 205 -12.84 13.49 -6.43
C SER A 205 -13.64 13.96 -5.20
N LYS A 206 -14.55 13.14 -4.69
CA LYS A 206 -15.34 13.46 -3.50
C LYS A 206 -14.46 13.48 -2.26
N VAL A 207 -13.60 12.47 -2.07
CA VAL A 207 -12.65 12.45 -0.95
C VAL A 207 -11.63 13.56 -1.08
N LEU A 208 -11.09 13.78 -2.30
CA LEU A 208 -10.10 14.82 -2.54
C LEU A 208 -10.64 16.23 -2.20
N SER A 209 -11.93 16.48 -2.42
CA SER A 209 -12.58 17.76 -2.10
C SER A 209 -12.94 17.94 -0.61
N GLU A 210 -12.83 16.90 0.22
CA GLU A 210 -13.18 16.99 1.63
C GLU A 210 -12.26 17.95 2.40
N PRO A 211 -12.80 18.81 3.28
CA PRO A 211 -12.00 19.77 4.03
C PRO A 211 -10.85 19.14 4.83
N GLY A 212 -11.09 17.95 5.41
CA GLY A 212 -10.06 17.23 6.16
C GLY A 212 -8.90 16.77 5.28
N TYR A 213 -9.16 16.34 4.03
CA TYR A 213 -8.11 16.00 3.08
C TYR A 213 -7.31 17.25 2.68
N GLN A 214 -8.01 18.34 2.33
CA GLN A 214 -7.38 19.59 1.93
C GLN A 214 -6.47 20.17 3.05
N ARG A 215 -6.91 20.03 4.30
CA ARG A 215 -6.15 20.48 5.47
C ARG A 215 -4.80 19.77 5.63
N ILE A 216 -4.75 18.46 5.32
CA ILE A 216 -3.52 17.67 5.50
C ILE A 216 -2.74 17.47 4.19
N CYS A 217 -3.24 17.93 3.06
CA CYS A 217 -2.64 17.69 1.73
C CYS A 217 -1.15 18.05 1.68
N GLN A 218 -0.76 19.19 2.28
CA GLN A 218 0.64 19.63 2.35
C GLN A 218 1.54 18.75 3.25
N LYS A 219 0.96 17.90 4.08
CA LYS A 219 1.69 16.94 4.94
C LYS A 219 1.83 15.56 4.31
N ILE A 220 1.13 15.32 3.21
CA ILE A 220 1.16 14.04 2.49
C ILE A 220 2.38 14.00 1.57
N GLN A 221 3.14 12.92 1.65
CA GLN A 221 4.24 12.60 0.75
C GLN A 221 3.95 11.22 0.13
N THR A 222 3.55 11.23 -1.12
CA THR A 222 3.25 10.00 -1.88
C THR A 222 4.44 9.64 -2.76
N PHE A 223 5.02 8.46 -2.54
CA PHE A 223 6.14 7.90 -3.28
C PHE A 223 5.63 6.82 -4.21
N VAL A 224 5.95 6.93 -5.49
CA VAL A 224 5.57 5.93 -6.51
C VAL A 224 6.81 5.52 -7.32
N PRO A 225 7.02 4.23 -7.61
CA PRO A 225 8.10 3.84 -8.51
C PRO A 225 7.83 4.31 -9.95
N GLN A 226 8.88 4.39 -10.78
CA GLN A 226 8.78 4.94 -12.13
C GLN A 226 7.78 4.23 -13.05
N SER A 227 7.50 2.94 -12.82
CA SER A 227 6.48 2.17 -13.56
C SER A 227 5.30 1.78 -12.65
N SER A 228 4.95 2.64 -11.69
CA SER A 228 3.85 2.33 -10.76
C SER A 228 2.56 2.03 -11.50
N VAL A 229 1.86 1.01 -11.01
CA VAL A 229 0.50 0.67 -11.39
C VAL A 229 -0.46 1.00 -10.25
N VAL A 230 -0.14 0.55 -9.04
CA VAL A 230 -1.02 0.66 -7.88
C VAL A 230 -1.14 2.11 -7.42
N GLY A 231 -0.01 2.81 -7.25
CA GLY A 231 0.03 4.20 -6.82
C GLY A 231 -0.55 5.19 -7.84
N MET A 232 -0.74 4.76 -9.10
CA MET A 232 -1.38 5.58 -10.13
C MET A 232 -2.90 5.38 -10.20
N LEU A 233 -3.45 4.42 -9.44
CA LEU A 233 -4.89 4.21 -9.40
C LEU A 233 -5.60 5.35 -8.67
N LEU A 234 -6.72 5.82 -9.24
CA LEU A 234 -7.53 6.93 -8.72
C LEU A 234 -6.78 8.28 -8.77
N GLY A 235 -7.25 9.28 -8.01
CA GLY A 235 -6.71 10.64 -8.01
C GLY A 235 -5.85 10.94 -6.80
N HIS A 236 -4.87 11.83 -7.01
CA HIS A 236 -4.07 12.46 -5.97
C HIS A 236 -4.10 13.95 -6.19
N GLU A 237 -4.17 14.76 -5.13
CA GLU A 237 -3.98 16.20 -5.22
C GLU A 237 -2.59 16.62 -4.73
N GLU A 238 -2.02 15.85 -3.79
CA GLU A 238 -0.63 16.02 -3.42
C GLU A 238 0.28 15.66 -4.60
N LYS A 239 1.42 16.33 -4.67
CA LYS A 239 2.45 16.00 -5.66
C LYS A 239 3.15 14.70 -5.23
N TYR A 240 3.03 13.65 -6.03
CA TYR A 240 3.78 12.43 -5.77
C TYR A 240 5.25 12.56 -6.21
N ILE A 241 6.11 11.85 -5.47
CA ILE A 241 7.56 11.78 -5.67
C ILE A 241 7.86 10.46 -6.37
N ILE A 242 8.50 10.54 -7.53
CA ILE A 242 8.81 9.36 -8.34
C ILE A 242 10.15 8.81 -7.85
N VAL A 243 10.19 7.50 -7.53
CA VAL A 243 11.38 6.83 -7.03
C VAL A 243 11.88 5.78 -8.01
N HIS A 244 13.21 5.62 -8.08
CA HIS A 244 13.83 4.61 -8.90
C HIS A 244 13.68 3.23 -8.26
N SER A 245 13.29 2.23 -9.06
CA SER A 245 13.29 0.81 -8.70
C SER A 245 14.01 0.00 -9.75
N GLU A 246 14.74 -1.04 -9.33
CA GLU A 246 15.42 -1.99 -10.25
C GLU A 246 14.46 -2.93 -10.96
N GLN A 247 13.28 -3.11 -10.40
CA GLN A 247 12.27 -4.03 -10.95
C GLN A 247 11.45 -3.34 -12.05
N THR A 248 10.60 -4.10 -12.69
CA THR A 248 9.70 -3.61 -13.75
C THR A 248 8.24 -3.92 -13.42
N PHE A 249 7.32 -3.12 -13.94
CA PHE A 249 5.88 -3.32 -13.78
C PHE A 249 5.46 -3.54 -12.32
N LEU A 250 4.56 -4.49 -12.08
CA LEU A 250 4.03 -4.82 -10.75
C LEU A 250 5.11 -5.23 -9.72
N GLN A 251 6.28 -5.68 -10.17
CA GLN A 251 7.37 -6.02 -9.26
C GLN A 251 8.00 -4.80 -8.59
N GLN A 252 7.88 -3.62 -9.20
CA GLN A 252 8.31 -2.34 -8.59
C GLN A 252 7.49 -1.96 -7.34
N HIS A 253 6.31 -2.54 -7.18
CA HIS A 253 5.49 -2.37 -5.98
C HIS A 253 6.16 -2.93 -4.72
N ASP A 254 7.21 -3.75 -4.88
CA ASP A 254 8.02 -4.21 -3.76
C ASP A 254 9.06 -3.17 -3.38
N THR A 255 8.86 -2.50 -2.25
CA THR A 255 9.74 -1.43 -1.77
C THR A 255 11.17 -1.88 -1.49
N TYR A 256 11.45 -3.19 -1.37
CA TYR A 256 12.82 -3.71 -1.28
C TYR A 256 13.62 -3.49 -2.57
N SER A 257 12.96 -3.22 -3.68
CA SER A 257 13.59 -2.90 -4.97
C SER A 257 13.84 -1.41 -5.18
N TRP A 258 13.44 -0.55 -4.24
CA TRP A 258 13.58 0.90 -4.37
C TRP A 258 15.00 1.33 -4.03
N GLU A 259 15.57 2.17 -4.87
CA GLU A 259 16.91 2.70 -4.66
C GLU A 259 16.91 3.79 -3.57
N VAL A 260 17.78 3.60 -2.58
CA VAL A 260 18.01 4.58 -1.51
C VAL A 260 19.34 5.27 -1.73
N ARG A 261 19.34 6.60 -1.69
CA ARG A 261 20.54 7.43 -1.74
C ARG A 261 20.68 8.23 -0.45
N GLN A 262 21.66 7.88 0.34
CA GLN A 262 21.85 8.45 1.68
C GLN A 262 20.59 8.22 2.55
N LYS A 263 19.81 9.26 2.86
CA LYS A 263 18.60 9.20 3.67
C LYS A 263 17.31 9.46 2.88
N HIS A 264 17.40 9.47 1.54
CA HIS A 264 16.29 9.68 0.62
C HIS A 264 16.23 8.56 -0.40
N PHE A 265 15.09 8.40 -1.03
CA PHE A 265 15.03 7.59 -2.23
C PHE A 265 15.76 8.28 -3.39
N HIS A 266 16.15 7.51 -4.39
CA HIS A 266 16.59 8.09 -5.66
C HIS A 266 15.37 8.61 -6.41
N TYR A 267 15.21 9.94 -6.43
CA TYR A 267 14.10 10.60 -7.10
C TYR A 267 14.34 10.69 -8.60
N LEU A 268 13.25 10.55 -9.35
CA LEU A 268 13.21 10.72 -10.78
C LEU A 268 12.24 11.86 -11.14
N ASP A 269 12.47 12.52 -12.26
CA ASP A 269 11.66 13.66 -12.70
C ASP A 269 10.31 13.21 -13.27
N THR A 270 10.26 12.03 -13.91
CA THR A 270 9.06 11.53 -14.59
C THR A 270 8.86 10.04 -14.40
N VAL A 271 7.59 9.60 -14.44
CA VAL A 271 7.25 8.20 -14.63
C VAL A 271 7.58 7.76 -16.05
N ASP A 272 7.83 6.47 -16.25
CA ASP A 272 8.07 5.94 -17.58
C ASP A 272 6.78 5.84 -18.42
N ASN A 273 6.95 5.57 -19.72
CA ASN A 273 5.81 5.48 -20.65
C ASN A 273 4.89 4.29 -20.36
N SER A 274 5.39 3.24 -19.75
CA SER A 274 4.58 2.09 -19.34
C SER A 274 3.63 2.47 -18.21
N SER A 275 4.07 3.29 -17.27
CA SER A 275 3.21 3.82 -16.19
C SER A 275 2.15 4.78 -16.75
N ARG A 276 2.54 5.71 -17.64
CA ARG A 276 1.57 6.60 -18.32
C ARG A 276 0.52 5.81 -19.09
N PHE A 277 0.93 4.79 -19.84
CA PHE A 277 0.03 3.91 -20.57
C PHE A 277 -0.97 3.22 -19.64
N VAL A 278 -0.49 2.65 -18.52
CA VAL A 278 -1.35 1.96 -17.55
C VAL A 278 -2.30 2.96 -16.89
N ASP A 279 -1.83 4.13 -16.49
CA ASP A 279 -2.66 5.18 -15.88
C ASP A 279 -3.81 5.62 -16.81
N TYR A 280 -3.50 5.95 -18.07
CA TYR A 280 -4.53 6.32 -19.05
C TYR A 280 -5.51 5.20 -19.32
N THR A 281 -5.02 3.97 -19.46
CA THR A 281 -5.85 2.81 -19.73
C THR A 281 -6.81 2.54 -18.58
N LEU A 282 -6.31 2.50 -17.35
CA LEU A 282 -7.13 2.20 -16.17
C LEU A 282 -8.12 3.31 -15.84
N LYS A 283 -7.69 4.58 -15.93
CA LYS A 283 -8.60 5.72 -15.74
C LYS A 283 -9.71 5.74 -16.77
N ALA A 284 -9.38 5.55 -18.05
CA ALA A 284 -10.37 5.51 -19.12
C ALA A 284 -11.32 4.32 -18.97
N TRP A 285 -10.80 3.16 -18.59
CA TRP A 285 -11.58 1.96 -18.33
C TRP A 285 -12.55 2.14 -17.18
N LEU A 286 -12.09 2.61 -16.03
CA LEU A 286 -12.93 2.87 -14.87
C LEU A 286 -13.98 3.95 -15.16
N ALA A 287 -13.63 5.01 -15.89
CA ALA A 287 -14.57 6.08 -16.25
C ALA A 287 -15.73 5.61 -17.14
N GLN A 288 -15.54 4.55 -17.94
CA GLN A 288 -16.57 4.00 -18.83
C GLN A 288 -17.54 3.04 -18.11
N MET A 289 -17.28 2.69 -16.84
CA MET A 289 -18.15 1.81 -16.06
C MET A 289 -18.87 2.59 -14.95
N THR A 290 -20.16 2.30 -14.77
CA THR A 290 -20.90 2.73 -13.59
C THR A 290 -20.37 2.03 -12.33
N PRO A 291 -20.61 2.60 -11.13
CA PRO A 291 -20.25 1.91 -9.88
C PRO A 291 -20.82 0.48 -9.79
N ALA A 292 -22.07 0.27 -10.18
CA ALA A 292 -22.68 -1.06 -10.18
C ALA A 292 -22.00 -2.04 -11.14
N GLN A 293 -21.57 -1.58 -12.33
CA GLN A 293 -20.82 -2.43 -13.27
C GLN A 293 -19.42 -2.80 -12.74
N ARG A 294 -18.75 -1.88 -12.04
CA ARG A 294 -17.47 -2.17 -11.38
C ARG A 294 -17.66 -3.20 -10.28
N GLU A 295 -18.70 -3.06 -9.45
CA GLU A 295 -19.04 -4.03 -8.40
C GLU A 295 -19.31 -5.42 -8.97
N GLN A 296 -20.16 -5.54 -9.98
CA GLN A 296 -20.45 -6.80 -10.67
C GLN A 296 -19.18 -7.46 -11.25
N PHE A 297 -18.31 -6.66 -11.86
CA PHE A 297 -17.05 -7.16 -12.41
C PHE A 297 -16.12 -7.69 -11.31
N VAL A 298 -15.97 -6.95 -10.21
CA VAL A 298 -15.15 -7.35 -9.07
C VAL A 298 -15.70 -8.61 -8.39
N ASP A 299 -17.01 -8.70 -8.21
CA ASP A 299 -17.67 -9.87 -7.64
C ASP A 299 -17.48 -11.10 -8.52
N ALA A 300 -17.59 -10.94 -9.83
CA ALA A 300 -17.36 -12.00 -10.79
C ALA A 300 -15.92 -12.52 -10.75
N ILE A 301 -14.92 -11.63 -10.73
CA ILE A 301 -13.50 -12.03 -10.61
C ILE A 301 -13.25 -12.72 -9.27
N TYR A 302 -13.78 -12.17 -8.17
CA TYR A 302 -13.64 -12.77 -6.85
C TYR A 302 -14.20 -14.20 -6.80
N GLU A 303 -15.38 -14.41 -7.38
CA GLU A 303 -16.00 -15.74 -7.41
C GLU A 303 -15.19 -16.74 -8.26
N VAL A 304 -14.66 -16.31 -9.41
CA VAL A 304 -13.74 -17.13 -10.21
C VAL A 304 -12.49 -17.51 -9.42
N MET A 305 -11.89 -16.55 -8.74
CA MET A 305 -10.71 -16.79 -7.92
C MET A 305 -11.02 -17.76 -6.77
N ARG A 306 -12.16 -17.61 -6.13
CA ARG A 306 -12.63 -18.51 -5.07
C ARG A 306 -12.83 -19.95 -5.55
N GLN A 307 -13.34 -20.13 -6.75
CA GLN A 307 -13.60 -21.46 -7.33
C GLN A 307 -12.34 -22.16 -7.82
N THR A 308 -11.30 -21.42 -8.22
CA THR A 308 -10.06 -22.01 -8.77
C THR A 308 -9.09 -22.50 -7.71
N ASN A 309 -9.41 -22.45 -6.41
CA ASN A 309 -8.48 -22.71 -5.30
C ASN A 309 -7.14 -21.95 -5.41
N ALA A 310 -7.10 -20.88 -6.18
CA ALA A 310 -5.96 -19.99 -6.26
C ALA A 310 -5.85 -19.20 -4.95
N HIS A 311 -5.08 -19.72 -4.01
CA HIS A 311 -4.91 -19.07 -2.70
C HIS A 311 -3.98 -17.87 -2.74
N THR A 312 -3.28 -17.64 -3.87
CA THR A 312 -2.37 -16.50 -4.01
C THR A 312 -2.26 -16.01 -5.45
N LEU A 313 -2.19 -14.70 -5.63
CA LEU A 313 -1.85 -14.09 -6.91
C LEU A 313 -0.41 -14.32 -7.37
N HIS A 314 0.46 -14.79 -6.52
CA HIS A 314 1.81 -15.15 -6.94
C HIS A 314 1.78 -16.21 -8.06
N GLN A 315 0.77 -17.05 -8.05
CA GLN A 315 0.49 -18.03 -9.14
C GLN A 315 -0.09 -17.38 -10.40
N MET A 316 -0.69 -16.19 -10.30
CA MET A 316 -1.25 -15.44 -11.44
C MET A 316 -0.23 -14.44 -12.07
N ASN A 317 0.79 -14.03 -11.34
CA ASN A 317 1.66 -12.93 -11.74
C ASN A 317 2.66 -13.26 -12.86
N GLU A 318 2.96 -14.54 -13.08
CA GLU A 318 3.91 -14.93 -14.14
C GLU A 318 3.32 -14.87 -15.55
N ASN A 319 1.96 -14.82 -15.68
CA ASN A 319 1.28 -14.73 -16.97
C ASN A 319 -0.09 -14.05 -16.85
N TRP A 320 -0.13 -12.75 -16.60
CA TRP A 320 -1.40 -12.03 -16.44
C TRP A 320 -2.33 -12.15 -17.68
N LEU A 321 -1.77 -12.22 -18.91
CA LEU A 321 -2.54 -12.48 -20.13
C LEU A 321 -3.14 -13.89 -20.15
N ALA A 322 -2.38 -14.90 -19.71
CA ALA A 322 -2.88 -16.26 -19.57
C ALA A 322 -3.92 -16.35 -18.44
N SER A 323 -3.76 -15.56 -17.37
CA SER A 323 -4.74 -15.47 -16.29
C SER A 323 -6.02 -14.78 -16.73
N ALA A 324 -5.93 -13.70 -17.51
CA ALA A 324 -7.09 -13.05 -18.12
C ALA A 324 -7.82 -14.01 -19.10
N ALA A 325 -7.09 -14.75 -19.92
CA ALA A 325 -7.67 -15.78 -20.78
C ALA A 325 -8.30 -16.94 -19.99
N SER A 326 -7.71 -17.31 -18.85
CA SER A 326 -8.26 -18.34 -17.94
C SER A 326 -9.54 -17.85 -17.25
N ILE A 327 -9.59 -16.59 -16.82
CA ILE A 327 -10.79 -15.94 -16.28
C ILE A 327 -11.91 -15.94 -17.33
N LEU A 328 -11.62 -15.53 -18.57
CA LEU A 328 -12.58 -15.57 -19.67
C LEU A 328 -13.03 -16.98 -20.02
N LYS A 329 -12.16 -17.98 -19.90
CA LYS A 329 -12.51 -19.40 -20.11
C LYS A 329 -13.39 -19.92 -18.96
N SER A 330 -13.13 -19.52 -17.74
CA SER A 330 -13.93 -19.85 -16.55
C SER A 330 -15.31 -19.15 -16.58
N ALA A 331 -15.40 -18.02 -17.26
CA ALA A 331 -16.67 -17.30 -17.47
C ALA A 331 -17.73 -18.14 -18.21
N LYS A 332 -17.34 -19.22 -18.90
CA LYS A 332 -18.29 -20.15 -19.51
C LYS A 332 -19.15 -20.91 -18.50
N ASN A 333 -18.71 -21.04 -17.27
CA ASN A 333 -19.41 -21.71 -16.18
C ASN A 333 -20.20 -20.72 -15.28
N MET A 334 -20.18 -19.44 -15.59
CA MET A 334 -20.91 -18.39 -14.86
C MET A 334 -22.36 -18.29 -15.37
N ASP A 335 -23.21 -17.73 -14.52
CA ASP A 335 -24.52 -17.29 -14.97
C ASP A 335 -24.40 -16.22 -16.07
N GLU A 336 -25.48 -16.05 -16.82
CA GLU A 336 -25.50 -15.18 -18.01
C GLU A 336 -25.18 -13.71 -17.68
N GLU A 337 -25.70 -13.18 -16.55
CA GLU A 337 -25.53 -11.80 -16.14
C GLU A 337 -24.06 -11.52 -15.77
N THR A 338 -23.46 -12.38 -14.97
CA THR A 338 -22.03 -12.30 -14.58
C THR A 338 -21.11 -12.41 -15.79
N ARG A 339 -21.43 -13.30 -16.73
CA ARG A 339 -20.66 -13.47 -17.99
C ARG A 339 -20.72 -12.22 -18.86
N GLN A 340 -21.89 -11.61 -18.98
CA GLN A 340 -22.06 -10.36 -19.74
C GLN A 340 -21.28 -9.22 -19.10
N ALA A 341 -21.33 -9.07 -17.77
CA ALA A 341 -20.59 -8.05 -17.04
C ALA A 341 -19.07 -8.18 -17.25
N VAL A 342 -18.52 -9.39 -17.12
CA VAL A 342 -17.07 -9.66 -17.34
C VAL A 342 -16.67 -9.40 -18.80
N THR A 343 -17.48 -9.87 -19.76
CA THR A 343 -17.18 -9.69 -21.19
C THR A 343 -17.23 -8.20 -21.57
N HIS A 344 -18.21 -7.48 -21.08
CA HIS A 344 -18.34 -6.03 -21.30
C HIS A 344 -17.14 -5.27 -20.71
N ALA A 345 -16.79 -5.51 -19.45
CA ALA A 345 -15.66 -4.87 -18.80
C ALA A 345 -14.33 -5.19 -19.50
N ALA A 346 -14.12 -6.43 -19.93
CA ALA A 346 -12.94 -6.82 -20.71
C ALA A 346 -12.88 -6.12 -22.09
N GLY A 347 -14.01 -5.96 -22.75
CA GLY A 347 -14.12 -5.21 -24.01
C GLY A 347 -13.76 -3.73 -23.83
N LEU A 348 -14.26 -3.11 -22.78
CA LEU A 348 -13.92 -1.73 -22.42
C LEU A 348 -12.42 -1.58 -22.10
N LEU A 349 -11.82 -2.53 -21.39
CA LEU A 349 -10.39 -2.51 -21.08
C LEU A 349 -9.53 -2.55 -22.35
N LEU A 350 -9.88 -3.41 -23.29
CA LEU A 350 -9.17 -3.50 -24.58
C LEU A 350 -9.31 -2.20 -25.40
N SER A 351 -10.48 -1.58 -25.40
CA SER A 351 -10.69 -0.27 -26.05
C SER A 351 -9.85 0.81 -25.37
N SER A 352 -9.90 0.89 -24.05
CA SER A 352 -9.12 1.87 -23.27
C SER A 352 -7.61 1.69 -23.43
N ALA A 353 -7.14 0.45 -23.56
CA ALA A 353 -5.73 0.17 -23.83
C ALA A 353 -5.29 0.70 -25.21
N LYS A 354 -6.13 0.56 -26.23
CA LYS A 354 -5.85 1.13 -27.56
C LYS A 354 -5.76 2.66 -27.50
N ASP A 355 -6.69 3.29 -26.82
CA ASP A 355 -6.72 4.76 -26.68
C ASP A 355 -5.55 5.27 -25.84
N GLY A 356 -5.20 4.58 -24.76
CA GLY A 356 -4.03 4.89 -23.93
C GLY A 356 -2.72 4.79 -24.69
N LEU A 357 -2.56 3.77 -25.55
CA LEU A 357 -1.37 3.62 -26.40
C LEU A 357 -1.23 4.78 -27.38
N LEU A 358 -2.32 5.16 -28.05
CA LEU A 358 -2.32 6.29 -28.98
C LEU A 358 -1.93 7.60 -28.28
N ARG A 359 -2.42 7.81 -27.06
CA ARG A 359 -2.11 9.00 -26.28
C ARG A 359 -0.63 9.10 -25.91
N VAL A 360 -0.04 8.01 -25.41
CA VAL A 360 1.39 7.97 -25.06
C VAL A 360 2.27 8.21 -26.31
N VAL A 361 1.91 7.64 -27.45
CA VAL A 361 2.66 7.87 -28.71
C VAL A 361 2.60 9.33 -29.14
N LEU A 362 1.42 9.97 -29.08
CA LEU A 362 1.26 11.38 -29.44
C LEU A 362 2.05 12.31 -28.51
N GLU A 363 2.07 12.02 -27.21
CA GLU A 363 2.86 12.78 -26.22
C GLU A 363 4.37 12.64 -26.52
N GLN A 364 4.85 11.45 -26.86
CA GLN A 364 6.27 11.23 -27.26
C GLN A 364 6.65 11.97 -28.53
N GLU A 365 5.75 12.08 -29.51
CA GLU A 365 6.01 12.84 -30.72
C GLU A 365 6.07 14.34 -30.42
N ALA A 366 5.23 14.85 -29.53
CA ALA A 366 5.26 16.25 -29.11
C ALA A 366 6.55 16.59 -28.34
N GLU A 367 6.99 15.71 -27.41
CA GLU A 367 8.24 15.89 -26.64
C GLU A 367 9.52 15.85 -27.53
N LYS A 368 9.47 15.22 -28.72
CA LYS A 368 10.59 15.18 -29.69
C LYS A 368 10.60 16.34 -30.66
N GLY A 369 9.49 17.08 -30.75
CA GLY A 369 9.32 18.22 -31.66
C GLY A 369 9.69 19.58 -31.04
N GLU A 370 9.94 19.61 -29.74
CA GLU A 370 10.51 20.72 -28.98
C GLU A 370 12.04 20.52 -28.81
#